data_53d2598f4c07a78d4b491e23799c52fb
#
_entry.id   53d2598f4c07a78d4b491e23799c52fb
#
_cell.length_a   1.000
_cell.length_b   1.000
_cell.length_c   1.000
_cell.angle_alpha   90.00
_cell.angle_beta   90.00
_cell.angle_gamma   90.00
#
_symmetry.space_group_name_H-M   'P 1'
#
loop_
_entity.id
_entity.type
_entity.pdbx_description
1 polymer ?
#
loop_
_entity_poly.entity_id
_entity_poly.type
_entity_poly.pdbx_seq_one_letter_code
_entity_poly.pdbx_strand_id
1 'polypeptide(L)'
;MKYLVKFCVFFILFSLQGQPQDQDQGLFAQATQNYKSEQYNKAIEKWNTILDNGQHSAALYYNIANAYYKLNQIGPSIYYYEKALALAPNDTQIKTNLTFAQNAKIDAIVPLPKTFFSRWYSLLVGQFTFDGWAVFSVVCGC
;
A
#
# COMPACT_ATOMS: atom_id res chain seq x y z
N MET A 1 -32.22 32.68 39.51
CA MET A 1 -32.91 31.81 38.53
C MET A 1 -32.47 32.06 37.08
N LYS A 2 -32.41 33.28 36.57
CA LYS A 2 -32.07 33.57 35.14
C LYS A 2 -30.65 33.06 34.70
N TYR A 3 -29.67 33.05 35.58
CA TYR A 3 -28.32 32.54 35.26
C TYR A 3 -28.20 31.03 35.30
N LEU A 4 -28.99 30.36 36.15
CA LEU A 4 -29.04 28.91 36.25
C LEU A 4 -29.60 28.29 34.93
N VAL A 5 -30.67 28.91 34.41
CA VAL A 5 -31.27 28.46 33.13
C VAL A 5 -30.32 28.65 31.96
N LYS A 6 -29.56 29.77 31.90
CA LYS A 6 -28.54 30.01 30.87
C LYS A 6 -27.39 29.00 30.95
N PHE A 7 -26.99 28.63 32.16
CA PHE A 7 -25.94 27.64 32.40
C PHE A 7 -26.40 26.24 32.00
N CYS A 8 -27.63 25.84 32.32
CA CYS A 8 -28.21 24.57 31.88
C CYS A 8 -28.37 24.49 30.35
N VAL A 9 -28.82 25.58 29.72
CA VAL A 9 -28.95 25.61 28.23
C VAL A 9 -27.58 25.52 27.55
N PHE A 10 -26.56 26.17 28.09
CA PHE A 10 -25.19 26.07 27.58
C PHE A 10 -24.64 24.65 27.71
N PHE A 11 -24.90 23.95 28.82
CA PHE A 11 -24.48 22.56 29.02
C PHE A 11 -25.23 21.58 28.11
N ILE A 12 -26.49 21.80 27.82
CA ILE A 12 -27.31 20.97 26.90
C ILE A 12 -26.83 21.16 25.46
N LEU A 13 -26.46 22.37 25.05
CA LEU A 13 -25.93 22.64 23.71
C LEU A 13 -24.53 22.04 23.50
N PHE A 14 -23.74 21.90 24.57
CA PHE A 14 -22.41 21.30 24.51
C PHE A 14 -22.45 19.75 24.39
N SER A 15 -23.51 19.12 24.90
CA SER A 15 -23.72 17.66 24.82
C SER A 15 -24.31 17.18 23.49
N LEU A 16 -24.70 18.08 22.59
CA LEU A 16 -25.25 17.77 21.26
C LEU A 16 -24.19 17.66 20.16
N GLN A 17 -22.90 17.87 20.47
CA GLN A 17 -21.84 17.59 19.54
C GLN A 17 -21.65 16.07 19.49
N GLY A 18 -22.31 15.44 18.51
CA GLY A 18 -22.13 14.01 18.22
C GLY A 18 -20.65 13.70 18.11
N GLN A 19 -20.21 12.69 18.85
CA GLN A 19 -18.79 12.36 18.92
C GLN A 19 -18.31 11.92 17.54
N PRO A 20 -17.24 12.49 16.97
CA PRO A 20 -16.70 12.09 15.66
C PRO A 20 -16.35 10.60 15.61
N GLN A 21 -16.09 9.99 16.75
CA GLN A 21 -15.76 8.57 16.90
C GLN A 21 -16.91 7.62 16.51
N ASP A 22 -18.17 8.03 16.71
CA ASP A 22 -19.35 7.22 16.37
C ASP A 22 -19.58 7.21 14.84
N GLN A 23 -19.28 8.34 14.19
CA GLN A 23 -19.37 8.46 12.74
C GLN A 23 -18.31 7.60 12.03
N ASP A 24 -17.07 7.59 12.52
CA ASP A 24 -15.99 6.81 11.93
C ASP A 24 -16.20 5.30 12.09
N GLN A 25 -16.80 4.85 13.20
CA GLN A 25 -17.22 3.44 13.36
C GLN A 25 -18.30 3.05 12.31
N GLY A 26 -19.25 3.93 12.08
CA GLY A 26 -20.27 3.74 11.04
C GLY A 26 -19.67 3.67 9.63
N LEU A 27 -18.73 4.55 9.31
CA LEU A 27 -17.99 4.54 8.04
C LEU A 27 -17.16 3.27 7.89
N PHE A 28 -16.50 2.82 8.96
CA PHE A 28 -15.70 1.60 8.93
C PHE A 28 -16.56 0.37 8.65
N ALA A 29 -17.72 0.25 9.29
CA ALA A 29 -18.67 -0.84 9.07
C ALA A 29 -19.20 -0.85 7.62
N GLN A 30 -19.56 0.31 7.08
CA GLN A 30 -20.01 0.45 5.69
C GLN A 30 -18.90 0.11 4.70
N ALA A 31 -17.68 0.56 4.93
CA ALA A 31 -16.52 0.23 4.10
C ALA A 31 -16.24 -1.27 4.10
N THR A 32 -16.33 -1.92 5.27
CA THR A 32 -16.18 -3.38 5.40
C THR A 32 -17.29 -4.11 4.64
N GLN A 33 -18.52 -3.60 4.64
CA GLN A 33 -19.61 -4.18 3.85
C GLN A 33 -19.37 -4.01 2.34
N ASN A 34 -18.88 -2.84 1.90
CA ASN A 34 -18.51 -2.62 0.50
C ASN A 34 -17.38 -3.57 0.07
N TYR A 35 -16.38 -3.79 0.93
CA TYR A 35 -15.31 -4.75 0.67
C TYR A 35 -15.84 -6.18 0.48
N LYS A 36 -16.75 -6.63 1.36
CA LYS A 36 -17.40 -7.94 1.26
C LYS A 36 -18.25 -8.11 -0.01
N SER A 37 -18.79 -7.00 -0.51
CA SER A 37 -19.55 -6.95 -1.77
C SER A 37 -18.66 -6.68 -3.00
N GLU A 38 -17.35 -6.84 -2.86
CA GLU A 38 -16.33 -6.64 -3.91
C GLU A 38 -16.27 -5.20 -4.47
N GLN A 39 -16.92 -4.24 -3.81
CA GLN A 39 -16.88 -2.82 -4.17
C GLN A 39 -15.64 -2.15 -3.57
N TYR A 40 -14.46 -2.64 -3.94
CA TYR A 40 -13.19 -2.27 -3.31
C TYR A 40 -12.89 -0.77 -3.36
N ASN A 41 -13.16 -0.11 -4.49
CA ASN A 41 -12.94 1.34 -4.61
C ASN A 41 -13.79 2.14 -3.61
N LYS A 42 -15.06 1.78 -3.43
CA LYS A 42 -15.94 2.43 -2.45
C LYS A 42 -15.52 2.14 -1.01
N ALA A 43 -14.98 0.95 -0.75
CA ALA A 43 -14.42 0.63 0.55
C ALA A 43 -13.21 1.50 0.87
N ILE A 44 -12.28 1.63 -0.08
CA ILE A 44 -11.09 2.48 0.05
C ILE A 44 -11.46 3.94 0.28
N GLU A 45 -12.42 4.48 -0.47
CA GLU A 45 -12.91 5.86 -0.32
C GLU A 45 -13.39 6.14 1.11
N LYS A 46 -14.25 5.24 1.65
CA LYS A 46 -14.77 5.39 3.02
C LYS A 46 -13.68 5.25 4.09
N TRP A 47 -12.76 4.31 3.92
CA TRP A 47 -11.63 4.17 4.84
C TRP A 47 -10.67 5.36 4.77
N ASN A 48 -10.46 5.95 3.59
CA ASN A 48 -9.67 7.18 3.45
C ASN A 48 -10.35 8.36 4.16
N THR A 49 -11.68 8.46 4.10
CA THR A 49 -12.41 9.49 4.88
C THR A 49 -12.10 9.37 6.38
N ILE A 50 -11.99 8.14 6.92
CA ILE A 50 -11.60 7.93 8.32
C ILE A 50 -10.16 8.40 8.58
N LEU A 51 -9.24 8.13 7.63
CA LEU A 51 -7.86 8.64 7.72
C LEU A 51 -7.81 10.17 7.68
N ASP A 52 -8.62 10.79 6.83
CA ASP A 52 -8.71 12.25 6.69
C ASP A 52 -9.28 12.91 7.96
N ASN A 53 -10.13 12.18 8.71
CA ASN A 53 -10.58 12.57 10.04
C ASN A 53 -9.49 12.41 11.13
N GLY A 54 -8.28 11.98 10.76
CA GLY A 54 -7.15 11.84 11.67
C GLY A 54 -7.14 10.52 12.46
N GLN A 55 -8.01 9.56 12.12
CA GLN A 55 -8.04 8.26 12.79
C GLN A 55 -7.10 7.28 12.07
N HIS A 56 -6.11 6.78 12.82
CA HIS A 56 -5.10 5.86 12.30
C HIS A 56 -5.06 4.60 13.15
N SER A 57 -5.20 3.42 12.52
CA SER A 57 -5.07 2.14 13.19
C SER A 57 -4.47 1.08 12.27
N ALA A 58 -3.85 0.06 12.85
CA ALA A 58 -3.32 -1.06 12.09
C ALA A 58 -4.41 -1.77 11.29
N ALA A 59 -5.60 -1.95 11.87
CA ALA A 59 -6.75 -2.57 11.21
C ALA A 59 -7.24 -1.75 10.00
N LEU A 60 -7.27 -0.42 10.11
CA LEU A 60 -7.69 0.46 9.02
C LEU A 60 -6.71 0.34 7.84
N TYR A 61 -5.42 0.49 8.10
CA TYR A 61 -4.39 0.35 7.06
C TYR A 61 -4.36 -1.05 6.44
N TYR A 62 -4.52 -2.09 7.24
CA TYR A 62 -4.60 -3.46 6.77
C TYR A 62 -5.76 -3.70 5.81
N ASN A 63 -6.94 -3.17 6.12
CA ASN A 63 -8.12 -3.31 5.27
C ASN A 63 -7.98 -2.55 3.96
N ILE A 64 -7.42 -1.35 3.99
CA ILE A 64 -7.08 -0.57 2.77
C ILE A 64 -6.08 -1.34 1.91
N ALA A 65 -5.03 -1.91 2.51
CA ALA A 65 -4.04 -2.71 1.82
C ALA A 65 -4.66 -3.92 1.12
N ASN A 66 -5.54 -4.65 1.83
CA ASN A 66 -6.27 -5.78 1.26
C ASN A 66 -7.14 -5.36 0.05
N ALA A 67 -7.81 -4.21 0.12
CA ALA A 67 -8.63 -3.73 -0.99
C ALA A 67 -7.78 -3.37 -2.21
N TYR A 68 -6.64 -2.70 -2.03
CA TYR A 68 -5.70 -2.43 -3.12
C TYR A 68 -5.13 -3.73 -3.72
N TYR A 69 -4.83 -4.72 -2.88
CA TYR A 69 -4.38 -6.03 -3.35
C TYR A 69 -5.43 -6.70 -4.24
N LYS A 70 -6.71 -6.68 -3.83
CA LYS A 70 -7.84 -7.20 -4.63
C LYS A 70 -8.02 -6.48 -5.96
N LEU A 71 -7.68 -5.19 -6.03
CA LEU A 71 -7.66 -4.40 -7.26
C LEU A 71 -6.39 -4.60 -8.11
N ASN A 72 -5.50 -5.52 -7.72
CA ASN A 72 -4.19 -5.73 -8.34
C ASN A 72 -3.30 -4.47 -8.33
N GLN A 73 -3.55 -3.55 -7.40
CA GLN A 73 -2.75 -2.35 -7.18
C GLN A 73 -1.67 -2.65 -6.13
N ILE A 74 -0.65 -3.39 -6.54
CA ILE A 74 0.34 -4.00 -5.65
C ILE A 74 1.18 -2.94 -4.91
N GLY A 75 1.59 -1.86 -5.58
CA GLY A 75 2.37 -0.78 -4.95
C GLY A 75 1.66 -0.12 -3.77
N PRO A 76 0.45 0.44 -3.94
CA PRO A 76 -0.38 0.94 -2.84
C PRO A 76 -0.65 -0.10 -1.75
N SER A 77 -0.91 -1.36 -2.13
CA SER A 77 -1.12 -2.45 -1.16
C SER A 77 0.07 -2.62 -0.22
N ILE A 78 1.29 -2.73 -0.77
CA ILE A 78 2.53 -2.84 0.03
C ILE A 78 2.67 -1.63 0.96
N TYR A 79 2.49 -0.42 0.46
CA TYR A 79 2.58 0.80 1.26
C TYR A 79 1.66 0.78 2.49
N TYR A 80 0.40 0.40 2.31
CA TYR A 80 -0.55 0.35 3.42
C TYR A 80 -0.30 -0.83 4.37
N TYR A 81 0.19 -1.98 3.88
CA TYR A 81 0.63 -3.07 4.77
C TYR A 81 1.83 -2.65 5.63
N GLU A 82 2.79 -1.93 5.07
CA GLU A 82 3.94 -1.41 5.83
C GLU A 82 3.48 -0.42 6.91
N LYS A 83 2.52 0.46 6.61
CA LYS A 83 1.90 1.33 7.61
C LYS A 83 1.18 0.55 8.71
N ALA A 84 0.44 -0.50 8.34
CA ALA A 84 -0.21 -1.37 9.31
C ALA A 84 0.81 -2.07 10.21
N LEU A 85 1.89 -2.58 9.63
CA LEU A 85 2.97 -3.27 10.34
C LEU A 85 3.74 -2.33 11.29
N ALA A 86 3.90 -1.05 10.91
CA ALA A 86 4.52 -0.04 11.79
C ALA A 86 3.72 0.16 13.09
N LEU A 87 2.39 0.04 13.04
CA LEU A 87 1.51 0.14 14.22
C LEU A 87 1.35 -1.19 14.96
N ALA A 88 1.50 -2.32 14.28
CA ALA A 88 1.37 -3.66 14.85
C ALA A 88 2.52 -4.58 14.39
N PRO A 89 3.76 -4.35 14.86
CA PRO A 89 4.96 -5.02 14.34
C PRO A 89 5.00 -6.53 14.56
N ASN A 90 4.20 -7.06 15.47
CA ASN A 90 4.15 -8.49 15.77
C ASN A 90 2.96 -9.22 15.13
N ASP A 91 2.13 -8.53 14.37
CA ASP A 91 0.99 -9.14 13.70
C ASP A 91 1.45 -10.02 12.54
N THR A 92 1.22 -11.32 12.69
CA THR A 92 1.62 -12.34 11.71
C THR A 92 0.78 -12.28 10.43
N GLN A 93 -0.48 -11.88 10.54
CA GLN A 93 -1.39 -11.79 9.40
C GLN A 93 -0.96 -10.63 8.47
N ILE A 94 -0.60 -9.48 9.04
CA ILE A 94 -0.07 -8.35 8.26
C ILE A 94 1.24 -8.76 7.57
N LYS A 95 2.17 -9.39 8.29
CA LYS A 95 3.44 -9.87 7.71
C LYS A 95 3.24 -10.82 6.55
N THR A 96 2.35 -11.78 6.71
CA THR A 96 2.05 -12.79 5.69
C THR A 96 1.48 -12.12 4.42
N ASN A 97 0.50 -11.23 4.58
CA ASN A 97 -0.12 -10.55 3.44
C ASN A 97 0.84 -9.57 2.75
N LEU A 98 1.68 -8.88 3.51
CA LEU A 98 2.76 -8.06 2.96
C LEU A 98 3.72 -8.91 2.10
N THR A 99 4.11 -10.09 2.58
CA THR A 99 4.96 -11.01 1.82
C THR A 99 4.29 -11.45 0.51
N PHE A 100 2.99 -11.77 0.52
CA PHE A 100 2.26 -12.08 -0.71
C PHE A 100 2.23 -10.91 -1.69
N ALA A 101 1.99 -9.70 -1.20
CA ALA A 101 2.01 -8.50 -2.04
C ALA A 101 3.41 -8.22 -2.63
N GLN A 102 4.46 -8.41 -1.84
CA GLN A 102 5.85 -8.24 -2.31
C GLN A 102 6.21 -9.27 -3.38
N ASN A 103 5.81 -10.54 -3.22
CA ASN A 103 6.02 -11.58 -4.22
C ASN A 103 5.26 -11.26 -5.52
N ALA A 104 4.01 -10.82 -5.43
CA ALA A 104 3.23 -10.40 -6.59
C ALA A 104 3.88 -9.23 -7.36
N LYS A 105 4.61 -8.33 -6.68
CA LYS A 105 5.38 -7.26 -7.32
C LYS A 105 6.53 -7.81 -8.16
N ILE A 106 7.21 -8.85 -7.69
CA ILE A 106 8.34 -9.47 -8.42
C ILE A 106 7.83 -10.13 -9.70
N ASP A 107 6.72 -10.85 -9.63
CA ASP A 107 6.11 -11.52 -10.78
C ASP A 107 5.59 -10.54 -11.84
N ALA A 108 5.27 -9.31 -11.45
CA ALA A 108 4.80 -8.27 -12.37
C ALA A 108 5.94 -7.56 -13.13
N ILE A 109 7.21 -7.80 -12.78
CA ILE A 109 8.36 -7.27 -13.51
C ILE A 109 8.60 -8.15 -14.73
N VAL A 110 7.96 -7.83 -15.84
CA VAL A 110 8.32 -8.41 -17.14
C VAL A 110 9.70 -7.89 -17.52
N PRO A 111 10.73 -8.74 -17.63
CA PRO A 111 12.04 -8.30 -18.07
C PRO A 111 11.91 -7.67 -19.46
N LEU A 112 12.44 -6.46 -19.61
CA LEU A 112 12.44 -5.77 -20.90
C LEU A 112 13.08 -6.69 -21.96
N PRO A 113 12.47 -6.83 -23.14
CA PRO A 113 13.06 -7.62 -24.21
C PRO A 113 14.47 -7.08 -24.51
N LYS A 114 15.43 -7.98 -24.54
CA LYS A 114 16.82 -7.60 -24.84
C LYS A 114 16.83 -6.85 -26.17
N THR A 115 17.31 -5.61 -26.15
CA THR A 115 17.46 -4.80 -27.35
C THR A 115 18.37 -5.50 -28.36
N PHE A 116 18.26 -5.21 -29.64
CA PHE A 116 19.13 -5.74 -30.70
C PHE A 116 20.61 -5.59 -30.31
N PHE A 117 21.00 -4.43 -29.78
CA PHE A 117 22.37 -4.17 -29.31
C PHE A 117 22.79 -5.06 -28.14
N SER A 118 21.91 -5.35 -27.20
CA SER A 118 22.20 -6.24 -26.08
C SER A 118 22.40 -7.70 -26.54
N ARG A 119 21.64 -8.15 -27.53
CA ARG A 119 21.82 -9.47 -28.15
C ARG A 119 23.15 -9.54 -28.90
N TRP A 120 23.46 -8.50 -29.67
CA TRP A 120 24.69 -8.38 -30.42
C TRP A 120 25.93 -8.35 -29.51
N TYR A 121 25.86 -7.57 -28.43
CA TYR A 121 26.90 -7.50 -27.42
C TYR A 121 27.14 -8.89 -26.77
N SER A 122 26.10 -9.62 -26.39
CA SER A 122 26.24 -10.95 -25.80
C SER A 122 26.80 -12.00 -26.78
N LEU A 123 26.51 -11.85 -28.08
CA LEU A 123 27.04 -12.74 -29.12
C LEU A 123 28.52 -12.48 -29.44
N LEU A 124 28.94 -11.23 -29.48
CA LEU A 124 30.28 -10.86 -29.88
C LEU A 124 31.25 -10.70 -28.71
N VAL A 125 30.81 -10.06 -27.64
CA VAL A 125 31.68 -9.70 -26.50
C VAL A 125 31.58 -10.71 -25.38
N GLY A 126 30.40 -11.31 -25.15
CA GLY A 126 30.18 -12.27 -24.08
C GLY A 126 30.77 -13.67 -24.34
N GLN A 127 31.25 -13.95 -25.55
CA GLN A 127 31.84 -15.25 -25.89
C GLN A 127 33.34 -15.32 -25.52
N PHE A 128 33.99 -14.17 -25.34
CA PHE A 128 35.43 -14.14 -25.03
C PHE A 128 35.65 -13.91 -23.53
N THR A 129 36.54 -14.70 -22.94
CA THR A 129 37.06 -14.43 -21.60
C THR A 129 37.96 -13.20 -21.63
N PHE A 130 38.26 -12.63 -20.47
CA PHE A 130 39.16 -11.48 -20.36
C PHE A 130 40.50 -11.74 -21.07
N ASP A 131 41.04 -12.97 -20.92
CA ASP A 131 42.28 -13.39 -21.58
C ASP A 131 42.12 -13.47 -23.10
N GLY A 132 40.96 -13.90 -23.58
CA GLY A 132 40.66 -13.93 -25.02
C GLY A 132 40.65 -12.55 -25.66
N TRP A 133 40.14 -11.53 -24.99
CA TRP A 133 40.21 -10.14 -25.44
C TRP A 133 41.62 -9.60 -25.42
N ALA A 134 42.45 -9.97 -24.42
CA ALA A 134 43.85 -9.59 -24.35
C ALA A 134 44.67 -10.14 -25.53
N VAL A 135 44.50 -11.43 -25.86
CA VAL A 135 45.16 -12.06 -27.02
C VAL A 135 44.68 -11.43 -28.33
N PHE A 136 43.37 -11.17 -28.49
CA PHE A 136 42.84 -10.52 -29.68
C PHE A 136 43.41 -9.10 -29.90
N SER A 137 43.57 -8.33 -28.82
CA SER A 137 44.15 -6.99 -28.89
C SER A 137 45.62 -7.00 -29.28
N VAL A 138 46.38 -7.98 -28.83
CA VAL A 138 47.82 -8.16 -29.19
C VAL A 138 47.96 -8.57 -30.66
N VAL A 139 47.09 -9.43 -31.17
CA VAL A 139 47.11 -9.89 -32.57
C VAL A 139 46.65 -8.81 -33.56
N CYS A 140 45.70 -7.97 -33.18
CA CYS A 140 45.19 -6.87 -34.01
C CYS A 140 46.06 -5.59 -33.94
N GLY A 141 46.98 -5.49 -32.99
CA GLY A 141 47.85 -4.34 -32.77
C GLY A 141 49.24 -4.45 -33.41
N CYS A 142 49.47 -5.49 -34.21
CA CYS A 142 50.71 -5.65 -35.01
C CYS A 142 50.53 -5.18 -36.44
#